data_c4ecfcb386812682c9959a22973dcfee
#
_entry.id   c4ecfcb386812682c9959a22973dcfee
#
_cell.length_a   1.000
_cell.length_b   1.000
_cell.length_c   1.000
_cell.angle_alpha   90.00
_cell.angle_beta   90.00
_cell.angle_gamma   90.00
#
_symmetry.space_group_name_H-M   'P 1'
#
loop_
_entity.id
_entity.type
_entity.pdbx_description
1 polymer ?
#
loop_
_entity_poly.entity_id
_entity_poly.type
_entity_poly.pdbx_seq_one_letter_code
_entity_poly.pdbx_strand_id
1 'polypeptide(L)'
;NSMALASPNLVENTIVTHIQKEHQRSMALLKETVDINSGTMNLVGVRKVGDIFNREFKDLGFTTQWIDGASFNRAGHLLASYGNRGPKILLIGHLDTVFAENSPLQKMQMLGADKAKGPGVTDMKGGDVIIVHALRALRDSGQLDNMQIRVILIGDEENSGDPLALSKKELIEAGQWADIAMGFEDGDGNPKTAATARRGSSGWQLEVTGKPAHSSQIFQPNVGDGAIYEAARILDGFRIALSKEPNLT
;
A
#
# COMPACT_ATOMS: atom_id res chain seq x y z
N ASN A 1 4.23 10.72 27.97
CA ASN A 1 5.29 11.69 27.68
C ASN A 1 5.18 12.11 26.22
N SER A 2 4.51 13.25 25.95
CA SER A 2 4.57 13.87 24.62
C SER A 2 5.98 14.46 24.49
N MET A 3 6.82 13.88 23.64
CA MET A 3 8.01 14.55 23.16
C MET A 3 7.57 15.76 22.35
N ALA A 4 7.86 16.97 22.80
CA ALA A 4 7.72 18.16 21.99
C ALA A 4 8.67 17.99 20.78
N LEU A 5 8.12 18.07 19.58
CA LEU A 5 8.95 18.11 18.37
C LEU A 5 9.85 19.34 18.46
N ALA A 6 11.16 19.13 18.29
CA ALA A 6 12.11 20.23 18.18
C ALA A 6 11.69 21.14 17.02
N SER A 7 11.91 22.44 17.14
CA SER A 7 11.69 23.36 16.01
C SER A 7 12.59 22.95 14.83
N PRO A 8 12.08 22.99 13.59
CA PRO A 8 12.85 22.62 12.42
C PRO A 8 14.16 23.44 12.32
N ASN A 9 15.27 22.77 12.02
CA ASN A 9 16.55 23.42 11.75
C ASN A 9 16.53 24.14 10.39
N LEU A 10 17.63 24.82 10.05
CA LEU A 10 17.74 25.58 8.79
C LEU A 10 17.56 24.68 7.54
N VAL A 11 18.10 23.47 7.55
CA VAL A 11 18.00 22.51 6.44
C VAL A 11 16.56 22.01 6.30
N GLU A 12 15.93 21.64 7.41
CA GLU A 12 14.53 21.20 7.43
C GLU A 12 13.59 22.30 6.94
N ASN A 13 13.81 23.57 7.33
CA ASN A 13 13.06 24.72 6.82
C ASN A 13 13.24 24.90 5.31
N THR A 14 14.45 24.67 4.78
CA THR A 14 14.73 24.72 3.35
C THR A 14 13.94 23.64 2.60
N ILE A 15 13.91 22.40 3.12
CA ILE A 15 13.15 21.28 2.57
C ILE A 15 11.65 21.61 2.55
N VAL A 16 11.09 22.08 3.66
CA VAL A 16 9.67 22.46 3.76
C VAL A 16 9.33 23.56 2.74
N THR A 17 10.17 24.58 2.63
CA THR A 17 10.00 25.67 1.65
C THR A 17 10.01 25.15 0.22
N HIS A 18 10.91 24.21 -0.10
CA HIS A 18 10.98 23.58 -1.41
C HIS A 18 9.68 22.81 -1.73
N ILE A 19 9.21 21.97 -0.80
CA ILE A 19 7.95 21.21 -0.96
C ILE A 19 6.76 22.15 -1.21
N GLN A 20 6.68 23.26 -0.48
CA GLN A 20 5.61 24.23 -0.68
C GLN A 20 5.64 24.88 -2.09
N LYS A 21 6.81 25.17 -2.60
CA LYS A 21 6.99 25.72 -3.97
C LYS A 21 6.59 24.71 -5.05
N GLU A 22 6.87 23.44 -4.84
CA GLU A 22 6.60 22.35 -5.78
C GLU A 22 5.17 21.79 -5.67
N HIS A 23 4.31 22.38 -4.85
CA HIS A 23 2.96 21.86 -4.60
C HIS A 23 2.14 21.66 -5.90
N GLN A 24 2.19 22.60 -6.83
CA GLN A 24 1.47 22.47 -8.11
C GLN A 24 1.99 21.29 -8.94
N ARG A 25 3.30 21.04 -8.91
CA ARG A 25 3.93 19.92 -9.61
C ARG A 25 3.53 18.58 -8.97
N SER A 26 3.47 18.52 -7.65
CA SER A 26 3.01 17.31 -6.95
C SER A 26 1.55 16.99 -7.25
N MET A 27 0.69 18.01 -7.29
CA MET A 27 -0.71 17.83 -7.65
C MET A 27 -0.90 17.43 -9.12
N ALA A 28 -0.06 17.94 -10.02
CA ALA A 28 -0.07 17.52 -11.43
C ALA A 28 0.34 16.05 -11.59
N LEU A 29 1.39 15.60 -10.89
CA LEU A 29 1.83 14.21 -10.88
C LEU A 29 0.77 13.28 -10.27
N LEU A 30 0.14 13.69 -9.17
CA LEU A 30 -0.97 12.94 -8.57
C LEU A 30 -2.11 12.78 -9.57
N LYS A 31 -2.50 13.88 -10.23
CA LYS A 31 -3.56 13.82 -11.24
C LYS A 31 -3.19 12.92 -12.42
N GLU A 32 -1.97 13.02 -12.94
CA GLU A 32 -1.47 12.20 -14.04
C GLU A 32 -1.59 10.70 -13.71
N THR A 33 -1.17 10.29 -12.52
CA THR A 33 -1.19 8.90 -12.09
C THR A 33 -2.60 8.41 -11.74
N VAL A 34 -3.41 9.22 -11.05
CA VAL A 34 -4.77 8.88 -10.67
C VAL A 34 -5.69 8.74 -11.89
N ASP A 35 -5.48 9.55 -12.92
CA ASP A 35 -6.28 9.51 -14.16
C ASP A 35 -5.99 8.28 -15.05
N ILE A 36 -5.04 7.44 -14.66
CA ILE A 36 -4.81 6.14 -15.27
C ILE A 36 -5.42 5.06 -14.36
N ASN A 37 -6.38 4.30 -14.90
CA ASN A 37 -6.87 3.13 -14.17
C ASN A 37 -5.72 2.12 -13.99
N SER A 38 -5.46 1.76 -12.75
CA SER A 38 -4.46 0.76 -12.36
C SER A 38 -5.03 -0.25 -11.37
N GLY A 39 -6.30 -0.64 -11.52
CA GLY A 39 -6.80 -1.82 -10.80
C GLY A 39 -5.83 -2.99 -10.98
N THR A 40 -5.56 -3.77 -9.94
CA THR A 40 -4.47 -4.79 -9.96
C THR A 40 -4.49 -5.67 -11.21
N MET A 41 -5.68 -6.03 -11.71
CA MET A 41 -5.84 -6.88 -12.89
C MET A 41 -5.75 -6.13 -14.23
N ASN A 42 -5.71 -4.80 -14.21
CA ASN A 42 -5.38 -3.99 -15.37
C ASN A 42 -3.85 -3.86 -15.50
N LEU A 43 -3.20 -4.94 -15.95
CA LEU A 43 -1.74 -5.03 -16.03
C LEU A 43 -1.12 -3.89 -16.84
N VAL A 44 -1.80 -3.47 -17.91
CA VAL A 44 -1.37 -2.34 -18.76
C VAL A 44 -1.45 -1.01 -18.01
N GLY A 45 -2.50 -0.80 -17.24
CA GLY A 45 -2.67 0.40 -16.43
C GLY A 45 -1.64 0.50 -15.32
N VAL A 46 -1.41 -0.58 -14.58
CA VAL A 46 -0.36 -0.66 -13.55
C VAL A 46 1.00 -0.36 -14.14
N ARG A 47 1.33 -0.95 -15.30
CA ARG A 47 2.59 -0.68 -16.00
C ARG A 47 2.72 0.80 -16.41
N LYS A 48 1.66 1.43 -16.93
CA LYS A 48 1.68 2.85 -17.29
C LYS A 48 1.94 3.76 -16.09
N VAL A 49 1.32 3.49 -14.94
CA VAL A 49 1.61 4.22 -13.70
C VAL A 49 3.06 4.00 -13.29
N GLY A 50 3.56 2.77 -13.37
CA GLY A 50 4.97 2.45 -13.14
C GLY A 50 5.92 3.21 -14.06
N ASP A 51 5.59 3.38 -15.35
CA ASP A 51 6.42 4.13 -16.30
C ASP A 51 6.49 5.64 -15.95
N ILE A 52 5.42 6.21 -15.39
CA ILE A 52 5.43 7.59 -14.89
C ILE A 52 6.41 7.72 -13.72
N PHE A 53 6.30 6.88 -12.70
CA PHE A 53 7.23 6.92 -11.55
C PHE A 53 8.67 6.56 -11.95
N ASN A 54 8.85 5.65 -12.91
CA ASN A 54 10.16 5.36 -13.49
C ASN A 54 10.81 6.62 -14.09
N ARG A 55 10.05 7.44 -14.82
CA ARG A 55 10.49 8.73 -15.34
C ARG A 55 10.92 9.66 -14.21
N GLU A 56 10.10 9.80 -13.16
CA GLU A 56 10.38 10.69 -12.03
C GLU A 56 11.65 10.25 -11.26
N PHE A 57 11.83 8.95 -11.01
CA PHE A 57 13.04 8.45 -10.35
C PHE A 57 14.30 8.61 -11.21
N LYS A 58 14.22 8.39 -12.50
CA LYS A 58 15.34 8.65 -13.42
C LYS A 58 15.73 10.12 -13.44
N ASP A 59 14.77 11.03 -13.42
CA ASP A 59 15.00 12.49 -13.33
C ASP A 59 15.69 12.89 -12.01
N LEU A 60 15.47 12.10 -10.96
CA LEU A 60 16.16 12.23 -9.67
C LEU A 60 17.56 11.60 -9.62
N GLY A 61 18.01 10.95 -10.70
CA GLY A 61 19.30 10.28 -10.77
C GLY A 61 19.33 8.85 -10.23
N PHE A 62 18.15 8.24 -10.00
CA PHE A 62 18.08 6.85 -9.58
C PHE A 62 18.32 5.89 -10.75
N THR A 63 18.99 4.78 -10.50
CA THR A 63 18.96 3.60 -11.37
C THR A 63 17.66 2.86 -11.13
N THR A 64 16.92 2.57 -12.20
CA THR A 64 15.61 1.94 -12.11
C THR A 64 15.57 0.59 -12.82
N GLN A 65 14.74 -0.32 -12.32
CA GLN A 65 14.48 -1.62 -12.92
C GLN A 65 12.99 -1.94 -12.81
N TRP A 66 12.41 -2.42 -13.91
CA TRP A 66 11.09 -3.04 -13.86
C TRP A 66 11.27 -4.55 -13.64
N ILE A 67 10.61 -5.07 -12.63
CA ILE A 67 10.52 -6.49 -12.34
C ILE A 67 9.26 -7.01 -13.03
N ASP A 68 9.46 -7.87 -14.01
CA ASP A 68 8.34 -8.43 -14.78
C ASP A 68 7.48 -9.36 -13.91
N GLY A 69 6.17 -9.20 -14.00
CA GLY A 69 5.20 -9.91 -13.18
C GLY A 69 4.60 -11.16 -13.81
N ALA A 70 5.03 -11.56 -15.01
CA ALA A 70 4.45 -12.71 -15.71
C ALA A 70 4.54 -14.01 -14.91
N SER A 71 5.64 -14.21 -14.15
CA SER A 71 5.87 -15.40 -13.33
C SER A 71 4.92 -15.54 -12.13
N PHE A 72 4.23 -14.47 -11.76
CA PHE A 72 3.24 -14.43 -10.68
C PHE A 72 1.91 -13.81 -11.13
N ASN A 73 1.65 -13.76 -12.46
CA ASN A 73 0.39 -13.35 -13.06
C ASN A 73 -0.05 -11.92 -12.70
N ARG A 74 0.89 -10.97 -12.65
CA ARG A 74 0.66 -9.53 -12.39
C ARG A 74 1.48 -8.68 -13.35
N ALA A 75 1.29 -7.35 -13.26
CA ALA A 75 2.04 -6.42 -14.09
C ALA A 75 3.55 -6.41 -13.77
N GLY A 76 3.88 -6.52 -12.49
CA GLY A 76 5.25 -6.42 -12.00
C GLY A 76 5.45 -5.25 -11.06
N HIS A 77 6.72 -4.93 -10.77
CA HIS A 77 7.11 -3.94 -9.75
C HIS A 77 8.15 -2.99 -10.32
N LEU A 78 8.18 -1.77 -9.79
CA LEU A 78 9.24 -0.80 -10.04
C LEU A 78 10.21 -0.77 -8.86
N LEU A 79 11.49 -1.05 -9.12
CA LEU A 79 12.58 -0.86 -8.18
C LEU A 79 13.44 0.32 -8.64
N ALA A 80 13.75 1.25 -7.72
CA ALA A 80 14.66 2.35 -7.96
C ALA A 80 15.72 2.39 -6.85
N SER A 81 16.98 2.70 -7.20
CA SER A 81 18.11 2.68 -6.26
C SER A 81 18.99 3.90 -6.46
N TYR A 82 19.46 4.49 -5.35
CA TYR A 82 20.34 5.65 -5.32
C TYR A 82 21.37 5.52 -4.21
N GLY A 83 22.60 6.04 -4.50
CA GLY A 83 23.66 6.15 -3.51
C GLY A 83 24.34 4.82 -3.16
N ASN A 84 25.48 4.94 -2.50
CA ASN A 84 26.33 3.81 -2.14
C ASN A 84 27.00 3.97 -0.76
N ARG A 85 26.61 4.99 0.00
CA ARG A 85 27.15 5.28 1.36
C ARG A 85 26.07 5.84 2.28
N GLY A 86 26.30 5.77 3.58
CA GLY A 86 25.34 6.19 4.60
C GLY A 86 24.28 5.14 4.91
N PRO A 87 23.25 5.49 5.69
CA PRO A 87 22.20 4.55 6.09
C PRO A 87 21.41 4.04 4.88
N LYS A 88 20.97 2.79 4.99
CA LYS A 88 20.16 2.11 3.99
C LYS A 88 18.67 2.31 4.27
N ILE A 89 18.01 3.08 3.44
CA ILE A 89 16.61 3.45 3.62
C ILE A 89 15.79 2.81 2.50
N LEU A 90 14.75 2.09 2.88
CA LEU A 90 13.75 1.53 1.97
C LEU A 90 12.46 2.35 2.05
N LEU A 91 11.98 2.82 0.91
CA LEU A 91 10.70 3.49 0.74
C LEU A 91 9.77 2.53 -0.01
N ILE A 92 8.58 2.28 0.54
CA ILE A 92 7.66 1.28 0.04
C ILE A 92 6.35 1.96 -0.36
N GLY A 93 5.88 1.63 -1.57
CA GLY A 93 4.58 2.02 -2.09
C GLY A 93 4.01 0.97 -3.03
N HIS A 94 2.85 1.25 -3.62
CA HIS A 94 2.25 0.40 -4.65
C HIS A 94 1.56 1.17 -5.77
N LEU A 95 1.56 0.57 -6.95
CA LEU A 95 1.10 1.17 -8.20
C LEU A 95 -0.37 0.85 -8.50
N ASP A 96 -0.86 -0.25 -7.94
CA ASP A 96 -2.20 -0.77 -8.20
C ASP A 96 -3.24 -0.15 -7.27
N THR A 97 -4.49 -0.45 -7.53
CA THR A 97 -5.65 0.01 -6.75
C THR A 97 -6.75 -1.05 -6.80
N VAL A 98 -7.70 -0.99 -5.86
CA VAL A 98 -8.91 -1.84 -5.85
C VAL A 98 -9.90 -1.50 -7.00
N PHE A 99 -9.69 -0.42 -7.76
CA PHE A 99 -10.66 0.08 -8.74
C PHE A 99 -10.51 -0.62 -10.10
N ALA A 100 -11.42 -1.52 -10.41
CA ALA A 100 -11.48 -2.19 -11.70
C ALA A 100 -11.75 -1.21 -12.86
N GLU A 101 -11.45 -1.63 -14.11
CA GLU A 101 -11.63 -0.79 -15.31
C GLU A 101 -13.08 -0.32 -15.53
N ASN A 102 -14.07 -1.07 -15.06
CA ASN A 102 -15.48 -0.73 -15.11
C ASN A 102 -15.98 0.05 -13.87
N SER A 103 -15.09 0.43 -12.95
CA SER A 103 -15.46 1.25 -11.79
C SER A 103 -16.03 2.61 -12.26
N PRO A 104 -17.09 3.13 -11.61
CA PRO A 104 -17.60 4.46 -11.92
C PRO A 104 -16.63 5.59 -11.54
N LEU A 105 -15.67 5.33 -10.65
CA LEU A 105 -14.62 6.28 -10.25
C LEU A 105 -13.35 6.00 -11.07
N GLN A 106 -13.07 6.86 -12.05
CA GLN A 106 -11.93 6.67 -12.97
C GLN A 106 -10.98 7.85 -13.02
N LYS A 107 -11.35 9.00 -12.48
CA LYS A 107 -10.58 10.25 -12.62
C LYS A 107 -10.51 11.01 -11.30
N MET A 108 -9.43 11.76 -11.15
CA MET A 108 -9.29 12.68 -10.04
C MET A 108 -10.28 13.84 -10.15
N GLN A 109 -10.94 14.14 -9.06
CA GLN A 109 -11.88 15.25 -8.92
C GLN A 109 -11.51 16.08 -7.70
N MET A 110 -11.38 17.38 -7.87
CA MET A 110 -11.25 18.29 -6.74
C MET A 110 -12.63 18.52 -6.09
N LEU A 111 -12.70 18.33 -4.78
CA LEU A 111 -13.92 18.56 -3.99
C LEU A 111 -13.88 19.90 -3.22
N GLY A 112 -12.91 20.75 -3.51
CA GLY A 112 -12.62 22.01 -2.87
C GLY A 112 -11.14 22.38 -3.06
N ALA A 113 -10.67 23.33 -2.30
CA ALA A 113 -9.28 23.79 -2.40
C ALA A 113 -8.27 22.78 -1.84
N ASP A 114 -8.68 21.94 -0.90
CA ASP A 114 -7.83 21.08 -0.07
C ASP A 114 -8.23 19.60 -0.08
N LYS A 115 -9.20 19.21 -0.90
CA LYS A 115 -9.70 17.84 -0.97
C LYS A 115 -9.80 17.34 -2.40
N ALA A 116 -9.30 16.14 -2.62
CA ALA A 116 -9.42 15.43 -3.90
C ALA A 116 -10.04 14.05 -3.69
N LYS A 117 -10.73 13.55 -4.72
CA LYS A 117 -11.28 12.20 -4.80
C LYS A 117 -10.83 11.55 -6.10
N GLY A 118 -10.44 10.31 -6.06
CA GLY A 118 -10.03 9.55 -7.24
C GLY A 118 -9.47 8.17 -6.87
N PRO A 119 -9.32 7.27 -7.86
CA PRO A 119 -8.77 5.94 -7.61
C PRO A 119 -7.31 6.03 -7.16
N GLY A 120 -7.03 5.59 -5.93
CA GLY A 120 -5.68 5.60 -5.37
C GLY A 120 -5.19 6.97 -4.89
N VAL A 121 -6.04 8.00 -4.76
CA VAL A 121 -5.62 9.32 -4.22
C VAL A 121 -5.01 9.17 -2.83
N THR A 122 -5.58 8.34 -1.99
CA THR A 122 -5.08 8.03 -0.64
C THR A 122 -4.29 6.75 -0.63
N ASP A 123 -4.83 5.72 -1.24
CA ASP A 123 -4.32 4.35 -1.28
C ASP A 123 -3.92 3.95 -2.72
N MET A 124 -2.57 4.04 -3.10
CA MET A 124 -1.65 4.89 -2.35
C MET A 124 -0.83 5.80 -3.28
N LYS A 125 -1.36 6.17 -4.46
CA LYS A 125 -0.66 7.06 -5.41
C LYS A 125 -0.27 8.41 -4.79
N GLY A 126 -1.05 8.90 -3.82
CA GLY A 126 -0.67 10.07 -3.03
C GLY A 126 0.61 9.84 -2.24
N GLY A 127 0.76 8.68 -1.62
CA GLY A 127 1.99 8.27 -0.94
C GLY A 127 3.18 8.16 -1.88
N ASP A 128 2.99 7.58 -3.07
CA ASP A 128 4.04 7.49 -4.10
C ASP A 128 4.50 8.88 -4.55
N VAL A 129 3.58 9.82 -4.71
CA VAL A 129 3.89 11.23 -5.03
C VAL A 129 4.66 11.89 -3.89
N ILE A 130 4.32 11.61 -2.64
CA ILE A 130 5.07 12.09 -1.46
C ILE A 130 6.50 11.57 -1.50
N ILE A 131 6.73 10.28 -1.80
CA ILE A 131 8.08 9.70 -1.98
C ILE A 131 8.88 10.52 -3.00
N VAL A 132 8.35 10.73 -4.20
CA VAL A 132 9.04 11.46 -5.28
C VAL A 132 9.41 12.88 -4.84
N HIS A 133 8.47 13.61 -4.24
CA HIS A 133 8.70 15.01 -3.87
C HIS A 133 9.58 15.18 -2.64
N ALA A 134 9.55 14.25 -1.68
CA ALA A 134 10.50 14.20 -0.57
C ALA A 134 11.94 13.99 -1.08
N LEU A 135 12.13 13.01 -1.98
CA LEU A 135 13.43 12.76 -2.59
C LEU A 135 13.93 13.94 -3.41
N ARG A 136 13.05 14.63 -4.13
CA ARG A 136 13.39 15.86 -4.88
C ARG A 136 13.84 16.97 -3.95
N ALA A 137 13.14 17.20 -2.86
CA ALA A 137 13.50 18.20 -1.85
C ALA A 137 14.84 17.87 -1.18
N LEU A 138 15.12 16.60 -0.89
CA LEU A 138 16.41 16.14 -0.36
C LEU A 138 17.54 16.35 -1.36
N ARG A 139 17.34 16.02 -2.65
CA ARG A 139 18.33 16.27 -3.71
C ARG A 139 18.65 17.76 -3.82
N ASP A 140 17.63 18.59 -3.94
CA ASP A 140 17.78 20.02 -4.21
C ASP A 140 18.32 20.80 -2.99
N SER A 141 18.24 20.21 -1.79
CA SER A 141 18.89 20.70 -0.57
C SER A 141 20.28 20.07 -0.30
N GLY A 142 20.77 19.22 -1.22
CA GLY A 142 22.09 18.57 -1.08
C GLY A 142 22.17 17.51 0.01
N GLN A 143 21.02 16.99 0.46
CA GLN A 143 20.97 15.99 1.56
C GLN A 143 20.90 14.54 1.06
N LEU A 144 20.64 14.33 -0.24
CA LEU A 144 20.44 12.99 -0.80
C LEU A 144 21.73 12.18 -0.89
N ASP A 145 22.89 12.82 -1.10
CA ASP A 145 24.17 12.15 -1.41
C ASP A 145 24.78 11.35 -0.25
N ASN A 146 24.27 11.50 0.96
CA ASN A 146 24.75 10.79 2.15
C ASN A 146 23.83 9.63 2.56
N MET A 147 23.02 9.12 1.64
CA MET A 147 22.06 8.04 1.90
C MET A 147 22.17 6.97 0.82
N GLN A 148 21.85 5.74 1.19
CA GLN A 148 21.56 4.68 0.25
C GLN A 148 20.05 4.48 0.25
N ILE A 149 19.38 4.70 -0.87
CA ILE A 149 17.93 4.64 -0.94
C ILE A 149 17.52 3.57 -1.95
N ARG A 150 16.60 2.73 -1.54
CA ARG A 150 15.78 1.91 -2.44
C ARG A 150 14.34 2.33 -2.32
N VAL A 151 13.68 2.44 -3.47
CA VAL A 151 12.23 2.59 -3.55
C VAL A 151 11.70 1.35 -4.23
N ILE A 152 10.68 0.73 -3.67
CA ILE A 152 9.95 -0.35 -4.31
C ILE A 152 8.47 0.03 -4.39
N LEU A 153 7.95 0.11 -5.62
CA LEU A 153 6.53 0.28 -5.88
C LEU A 153 6.01 -1.02 -6.46
N ILE A 154 5.28 -1.79 -5.64
CA ILE A 154 4.73 -3.07 -6.07
C ILE A 154 3.44 -2.85 -6.88
N GLY A 155 3.16 -3.72 -7.83
CA GLY A 155 1.98 -3.60 -8.69
C GLY A 155 0.90 -4.63 -8.37
N ASP A 156 0.89 -5.15 -7.13
CA ASP A 156 -0.01 -6.20 -6.70
C ASP A 156 -0.25 -6.20 -5.18
N GLU A 157 -0.31 -5.03 -4.56
CA GLU A 157 -0.60 -4.90 -3.14
C GLU A 157 -2.02 -5.37 -2.85
N GLU A 158 -2.98 -4.84 -3.59
CA GLU A 158 -4.42 -5.01 -3.42
C GLU A 158 -4.92 -6.42 -3.78
N ASN A 159 -4.18 -7.11 -4.63
CA ASN A 159 -4.44 -8.49 -5.00
C ASN A 159 -3.13 -9.18 -5.38
N SER A 160 -2.48 -9.75 -4.39
CA SER A 160 -1.16 -10.37 -4.55
C SER A 160 -1.11 -11.44 -5.64
N GLY A 161 0.00 -11.44 -6.39
CA GLY A 161 0.25 -12.44 -7.40
C GLY A 161 0.51 -13.84 -6.83
N ASP A 162 0.36 -14.83 -7.66
CA ASP A 162 0.59 -16.23 -7.32
C ASP A 162 1.62 -16.85 -8.27
N PRO A 163 2.67 -17.51 -7.76
CA PRO A 163 2.98 -17.82 -6.36
C PRO A 163 3.41 -16.58 -5.55
N LEU A 164 2.88 -16.45 -4.33
CA LEU A 164 3.17 -15.33 -3.43
C LEU A 164 4.68 -15.15 -3.17
N ALA A 165 5.42 -16.25 -3.08
CA ALA A 165 6.87 -16.24 -2.88
C ALA A 165 7.62 -15.54 -4.03
N LEU A 166 7.13 -15.61 -5.26
CA LEU A 166 7.69 -14.89 -6.39
C LEU A 166 7.24 -13.42 -6.40
N SER A 167 5.95 -13.17 -6.14
CA SER A 167 5.39 -11.83 -6.10
C SER A 167 6.05 -10.93 -5.04
N LYS A 168 6.38 -11.46 -3.88
CA LYS A 168 6.94 -10.66 -2.75
C LYS A 168 8.47 -10.76 -2.61
N LYS A 169 9.14 -11.45 -3.52
CA LYS A 169 10.59 -11.72 -3.45
C LYS A 169 11.40 -10.43 -3.33
N GLU A 170 11.25 -9.51 -4.26
CA GLU A 170 12.03 -8.27 -4.32
C GLU A 170 11.73 -7.35 -3.14
N LEU A 171 10.48 -7.32 -2.66
CA LEU A 171 10.09 -6.57 -1.46
C LEU A 171 10.79 -7.13 -0.22
N ILE A 172 10.81 -8.45 -0.07
CA ILE A 172 11.49 -9.13 1.05
C ILE A 172 12.99 -8.88 1.00
N GLU A 173 13.62 -9.02 -0.18
CA GLU A 173 15.05 -8.78 -0.37
C GLU A 173 15.42 -7.32 -0.10
N ALA A 174 14.56 -6.37 -0.51
CA ALA A 174 14.75 -4.95 -0.20
C ALA A 174 14.60 -4.67 1.31
N GLY A 175 13.66 -5.32 1.97
CA GLY A 175 13.48 -5.24 3.43
C GLY A 175 14.68 -5.79 4.20
N GLN A 176 15.23 -6.91 3.77
CA GLN A 176 16.44 -7.50 4.37
C GLN A 176 17.69 -6.64 4.18
N TRP A 177 17.74 -5.88 3.09
CA TRP A 177 18.85 -4.96 2.83
C TRP A 177 18.80 -3.70 3.69
N ALA A 178 17.63 -3.23 4.09
CA ALA A 178 17.42 -1.92 4.69
C ALA A 178 17.77 -1.87 6.18
N ASP A 179 18.31 -0.75 6.66
CA ASP A 179 18.40 -0.41 8.07
C ASP A 179 17.06 0.14 8.59
N ILE A 180 16.34 0.87 7.73
CA ILE A 180 15.04 1.48 8.01
C ILE A 180 14.12 1.28 6.79
N ALA A 181 12.90 0.83 7.03
CA ALA A 181 11.84 0.76 6.01
C ALA A 181 10.68 1.69 6.38
N MET A 182 10.20 2.46 5.40
CA MET A 182 9.07 3.37 5.54
C MET A 182 8.02 3.07 4.48
N GLY A 183 6.80 2.72 4.89
CA GLY A 183 5.62 2.63 4.04
C GLY A 183 4.90 3.98 3.99
N PHE A 184 4.37 4.32 2.83
CA PHE A 184 3.69 5.60 2.59
C PHE A 184 2.18 5.41 2.36
N GLU A 185 1.64 4.36 2.97
CA GLU A 185 0.20 4.08 3.04
C GLU A 185 -0.57 5.16 3.81
N ASP A 186 -1.89 5.11 3.70
CA ASP A 186 -2.74 5.94 4.53
C ASP A 186 -2.57 5.57 6.02
N GLY A 187 -2.48 6.60 6.84
CA GLY A 187 -2.29 6.46 8.28
C GLY A 187 -3.61 6.56 9.05
N ASP A 188 -3.51 6.99 10.29
CA ASP A 188 -4.64 7.26 11.18
C ASP A 188 -5.37 8.59 10.90
N GLY A 189 -5.03 9.27 9.82
CA GLY A 189 -5.56 10.59 9.45
C GLY A 189 -4.86 11.77 10.14
N ASN A 190 -3.88 11.52 10.99
CA ASN A 190 -3.07 12.56 11.63
C ASN A 190 -1.67 12.64 10.99
N PRO A 191 -1.33 13.70 10.25
CA PRO A 191 -0.04 13.80 9.57
C PRO A 191 1.18 13.95 10.50
N LYS A 192 0.96 14.00 11.82
CA LYS A 192 2.00 14.10 12.86
C LYS A 192 2.32 12.75 13.50
N THR A 193 1.67 11.68 13.07
CA THR A 193 1.87 10.33 13.61
C THR A 193 2.50 9.42 12.57
N ALA A 194 3.24 8.42 13.05
CA ALA A 194 3.73 7.31 12.26
C ALA A 194 3.40 6.00 12.97
N ALA A 195 2.84 5.04 12.26
CA ALA A 195 2.59 3.72 12.81
C ALA A 195 3.90 2.93 12.89
N THR A 196 4.31 2.56 14.10
CA THR A 196 5.52 1.76 14.36
C THR A 196 5.22 0.29 14.63
N ALA A 197 3.95 -0.06 14.78
CA ALA A 197 3.46 -1.43 14.95
C ALA A 197 2.05 -1.53 14.38
N ARG A 198 1.76 -2.66 13.74
CA ARG A 198 0.44 -2.96 13.18
C ARG A 198 0.02 -4.38 13.56
N ARG A 199 -1.29 -4.61 13.54
CA ARG A 199 -1.85 -5.96 13.70
C ARG A 199 -1.72 -6.74 12.40
N GLY A 200 -1.58 -8.06 12.52
CA GLY A 200 -1.68 -8.95 11.39
C GLY A 200 -3.13 -9.12 10.94
N SER A 201 -3.31 -9.51 9.68
CA SER A 201 -4.59 -9.94 9.12
C SER A 201 -4.45 -11.36 8.58
N SER A 202 -5.46 -12.19 8.79
CA SER A 202 -5.54 -13.53 8.22
C SER A 202 -6.98 -13.88 7.85
N GLY A 203 -7.15 -14.64 6.78
CA GLY A 203 -8.42 -15.19 6.37
C GLY A 203 -8.57 -16.66 6.82
N TRP A 204 -9.80 -17.09 6.97
CA TRP A 204 -10.14 -18.49 7.21
C TRP A 204 -11.46 -18.83 6.51
N GLN A 205 -11.63 -20.10 6.25
CA GLN A 205 -12.86 -20.66 5.68
C GLN A 205 -13.45 -21.66 6.65
N LEU A 206 -14.75 -21.57 6.92
CA LEU A 206 -15.52 -22.55 7.66
C LEU A 206 -16.36 -23.34 6.68
N GLU A 207 -16.14 -24.65 6.64
CA GLU A 207 -17.00 -25.59 5.93
C GLU A 207 -17.67 -26.52 6.95
N VAL A 208 -18.98 -26.61 6.89
CA VAL A 208 -19.78 -27.44 7.80
C VAL A 208 -20.64 -28.38 6.98
N THR A 209 -20.45 -29.68 7.20
CA THR A 209 -21.22 -30.73 6.54
C THR A 209 -22.28 -31.29 7.49
N GLY A 210 -23.47 -31.55 6.98
CA GLY A 210 -24.55 -32.17 7.71
C GLY A 210 -25.05 -33.45 7.02
N LYS A 211 -25.75 -34.30 7.78
CA LYS A 211 -26.39 -35.50 7.23
C LYS A 211 -27.67 -35.10 6.48
N PRO A 212 -27.80 -35.40 5.19
CA PRO A 212 -29.05 -35.17 4.46
C PRO A 212 -30.17 -36.03 5.02
N ALA A 213 -31.33 -35.44 5.29
CA ALA A 213 -32.50 -36.13 5.75
C ALA A 213 -33.78 -35.36 5.39
N HIS A 214 -34.94 -35.99 5.49
CA HIS A 214 -36.22 -35.31 5.34
C HIS A 214 -36.40 -34.23 6.43
N SER A 215 -37.02 -33.11 6.13
CA SER A 215 -37.20 -31.99 7.06
C SER A 215 -37.88 -32.36 8.38
N SER A 216 -38.76 -33.38 8.38
CA SER A 216 -39.41 -33.90 9.60
C SER A 216 -38.45 -34.65 10.54
N GLN A 217 -37.23 -34.93 10.11
CA GLN A 217 -36.23 -35.68 10.88
C GLN A 217 -35.17 -34.81 11.53
N ILE A 218 -35.23 -33.49 11.32
CA ILE A 218 -34.30 -32.54 11.96
C ILE A 218 -34.45 -32.66 13.50
N PHE A 219 -33.35 -32.53 14.20
CA PHE A 219 -33.22 -32.69 15.66
C PHE A 219 -33.38 -34.11 16.17
N GLN A 220 -33.54 -35.11 15.28
CA GLN A 220 -33.50 -36.52 15.74
C GLN A 220 -32.05 -36.94 16.07
N PRO A 221 -31.82 -37.77 17.08
CA PRO A 221 -30.47 -38.15 17.52
C PRO A 221 -29.60 -38.79 16.43
N ASN A 222 -30.21 -39.44 15.45
CA ASN A 222 -29.51 -40.08 14.34
C ASN A 222 -29.28 -39.17 13.11
N VAL A 223 -29.83 -37.95 13.13
CA VAL A 223 -29.70 -36.92 12.07
C VAL A 223 -28.94 -35.71 12.56
N GLY A 224 -29.27 -35.22 13.76
CA GLY A 224 -28.67 -34.01 14.34
C GLY A 224 -29.36 -32.73 13.89
N ASP A 225 -28.75 -31.61 14.22
CA ASP A 225 -29.32 -30.26 14.02
C ASP A 225 -29.09 -29.71 12.61
N GLY A 226 -28.21 -30.34 11.84
CA GLY A 226 -27.86 -29.94 10.50
C GLY A 226 -26.75 -28.87 10.42
N ALA A 227 -26.16 -28.70 9.23
CA ALA A 227 -24.98 -27.89 9.00
C ALA A 227 -25.19 -26.41 9.34
N ILE A 228 -26.39 -25.87 9.11
CA ILE A 228 -26.69 -24.44 9.35
C ILE A 228 -26.64 -24.12 10.84
N TYR A 229 -27.27 -24.92 11.68
CA TYR A 229 -27.26 -24.70 13.13
C TYR A 229 -25.86 -24.89 13.73
N GLU A 230 -25.10 -25.87 13.24
CA GLU A 230 -23.72 -26.06 13.69
C GLU A 230 -22.82 -24.90 13.25
N ALA A 231 -22.94 -24.39 12.01
CA ALA A 231 -22.25 -23.18 11.58
C ALA A 231 -22.61 -21.98 12.47
N ALA A 232 -23.90 -21.78 12.77
CA ALA A 232 -24.36 -20.71 13.64
C ALA A 232 -23.77 -20.81 15.05
N ARG A 233 -23.71 -22.01 15.61
CA ARG A 233 -23.11 -22.27 16.93
C ARG A 233 -21.62 -21.94 16.96
N ILE A 234 -20.87 -22.33 15.92
CA ILE A 234 -19.45 -22.04 15.81
C ILE A 234 -19.22 -20.54 15.67
N LEU A 235 -19.97 -19.85 14.79
CA LEU A 235 -19.85 -18.40 14.59
C LEU A 235 -20.22 -17.62 15.85
N ASP A 236 -21.24 -18.01 16.59
CA ASP A 236 -21.59 -17.36 17.86
C ASP A 236 -20.51 -17.60 18.93
N GLY A 237 -19.89 -18.79 18.93
CA GLY A 237 -18.72 -19.05 19.76
C GLY A 237 -17.56 -18.12 19.47
N PHE A 238 -17.23 -17.89 18.20
CA PHE A 238 -16.23 -16.90 17.80
C PHE A 238 -16.62 -15.49 18.22
N ARG A 239 -17.84 -15.07 17.98
CA ARG A 239 -18.34 -13.75 18.40
C ARG A 239 -18.16 -13.52 19.91
N ILE A 240 -18.52 -14.50 20.73
CA ILE A 240 -18.40 -14.41 22.20
C ILE A 240 -16.92 -14.36 22.63
N ALA A 241 -16.06 -15.17 22.03
CA ALA A 241 -14.63 -15.20 22.37
C ALA A 241 -13.93 -13.93 21.92
N LEU A 242 -14.09 -13.55 20.64
CA LEU A 242 -13.37 -12.43 20.03
C LEU A 242 -13.83 -11.06 20.56
N SER A 243 -15.10 -10.93 20.98
CA SER A 243 -15.60 -9.68 21.57
C SER A 243 -14.93 -9.30 22.90
N LYS A 244 -14.16 -10.20 23.49
CA LYS A 244 -13.42 -9.97 24.74
C LYS A 244 -11.94 -9.70 24.51
N GLU A 245 -11.47 -9.82 23.28
CA GLU A 245 -10.07 -9.58 22.93
C GLU A 245 -9.80 -8.08 22.79
N PRO A 246 -8.95 -7.48 23.66
CA PRO A 246 -8.76 -6.02 23.70
C PRO A 246 -8.07 -5.45 22.44
N ASN A 247 -7.50 -6.30 21.60
CA ASN A 247 -6.76 -5.91 20.40
C ASN A 247 -7.54 -6.16 19.09
N LEU A 248 -8.80 -6.60 19.19
CA LEU A 248 -9.71 -6.81 18.04
C LEU A 248 -10.73 -5.65 18.01
N THR A 249 -10.34 -4.53 17.45
CA THR A 249 -11.26 -3.38 17.26
C THR A 249 -11.14 -2.89 15.83
#